data_854ab0caade85348e8ad8bd186353f73
#
_entry.id   854ab0caade85348e8ad8bd186353f73
#
_cell.length_a   1.000
_cell.length_b   1.000
_cell.length_c   1.000
_cell.angle_alpha   90.00
_cell.angle_beta   90.00
_cell.angle_gamma   90.00
#
_symmetry.space_group_name_H-M   'P 1'
#
loop_
_entity.id
_entity.type
_entity.pdbx_description
1 polymer ?
#
loop_
_entity_poly.entity_id
_entity_poly.type
_entity_poly.pdbx_seq_one_letter_code
_entity_poly.pdbx_strand_id
1 'polypeptide(L)'
;MIDISRKDILSDSLMQFPDDRFIKLPIEGYLDLLGIEPNSSQTGIINGLNNPKYRFMCAAVSRRQGKTYIANILGQLVSLVPNSHILLMSPNYSLSQISFDLQRQLIKHFDLEVIRDNAKDKVIELSNNSTIRMGSVNQVDSVVGRSYDLIIFDEAALVDGKDAFNIALRPTLDKENSKALFISTPRGRNNWFAEFFYRGFSEEFPEWASLRATYHENPRLSESDIAEAKKTMSEAEFNQEYMADFNVFE
;
A
#
# COMPACT_ATOMS: atom_id res chain seq x y z
N MET A 1 10.22 -23.46 -25.53
CA MET A 1 10.28 -22.42 -24.49
C MET A 1 10.03 -21.11 -25.21
N ILE A 2 8.86 -20.55 -25.08
CA ILE A 2 8.49 -19.26 -25.69
C ILE A 2 9.14 -18.21 -24.80
N ASP A 3 10.18 -17.56 -25.30
CA ASP A 3 10.82 -16.42 -24.63
C ASP A 3 9.90 -15.20 -24.79
N ILE A 4 8.92 -15.10 -23.91
CA ILE A 4 8.05 -13.93 -23.85
C ILE A 4 8.84 -12.87 -23.07
N SER A 5 9.19 -11.79 -23.74
CA SER A 5 9.93 -10.70 -23.10
C SER A 5 9.08 -10.08 -21.97
N ARG A 6 9.71 -9.61 -20.89
CA ARG A 6 9.01 -8.92 -19.79
C ARG A 6 8.17 -7.74 -20.28
N LYS A 7 8.62 -7.07 -21.34
CA LYS A 7 7.90 -5.97 -22.00
C LYS A 7 6.60 -6.44 -22.67
N ASP A 8 6.60 -7.64 -23.26
CA ASP A 8 5.42 -8.16 -23.97
C ASP A 8 4.31 -8.54 -22.98
N ILE A 9 4.63 -9.15 -21.85
CA ILE A 9 3.64 -9.46 -20.81
C ILE A 9 3.01 -8.18 -20.25
N LEU A 10 3.80 -7.14 -20.01
CA LEU A 10 3.29 -5.86 -19.50
C LEU A 10 2.46 -5.13 -20.57
N SER A 11 2.88 -5.15 -21.84
CA SER A 11 2.16 -4.49 -22.94
C SER A 11 0.83 -5.19 -23.27
N ASP A 12 0.80 -6.51 -23.35
CA ASP A 12 -0.42 -7.27 -23.61
C ASP A 12 -1.43 -7.14 -22.46
N SER A 13 -0.93 -7.07 -21.24
CA SER A 13 -1.76 -6.86 -20.05
C SER A 13 -2.38 -5.47 -20.02
N LEU A 14 -1.65 -4.45 -20.46
CA LEU A 14 -2.11 -3.06 -20.51
C LEU A 14 -3.11 -2.78 -21.62
N MET A 15 -3.09 -3.54 -22.73
CA MET A 15 -4.02 -3.37 -23.87
C MET A 15 -5.46 -3.82 -23.57
N GLN A 16 -5.70 -4.56 -22.50
CA GLN A 16 -7.02 -5.14 -22.19
C GLN A 16 -7.92 -4.28 -21.29
N PHE A 17 -7.49 -3.06 -20.89
CA PHE A 17 -8.20 -2.27 -19.87
C PHE A 17 -8.53 -0.84 -20.33
N PRO A 18 -9.61 -0.63 -21.08
CA PRO A 18 -9.93 0.72 -21.55
C PRO A 18 -10.40 1.67 -20.44
N ASP A 19 -11.20 1.26 -19.45
CA ASP A 19 -11.84 2.21 -18.53
C ASP A 19 -11.92 1.84 -17.05
N ASP A 20 -11.71 0.58 -16.64
CA ASP A 20 -11.75 0.16 -15.23
C ASP A 20 -10.33 -0.05 -14.68
N ARG A 21 -9.57 1.01 -14.55
CA ARG A 21 -8.11 1.03 -14.33
C ARG A 21 -7.61 0.24 -13.14
N PHE A 22 -8.46 -0.07 -12.19
CA PHE A 22 -8.05 -0.71 -10.94
C PHE A 22 -8.37 -2.19 -10.86
N ILE A 23 -9.43 -2.62 -11.54
CA ILE A 23 -10.12 -3.88 -11.23
C ILE A 23 -9.48 -5.09 -11.89
N LYS A 24 -8.62 -4.89 -12.88
CA LYS A 24 -8.11 -5.98 -13.73
C LYS A 24 -6.62 -5.92 -14.00
N LEU A 25 -5.87 -5.22 -13.18
CA LEU A 25 -4.42 -5.27 -13.31
C LEU A 25 -3.96 -6.71 -13.09
N PRO A 26 -3.14 -7.29 -13.97
CA PRO A 26 -2.69 -8.66 -13.88
C PRO A 26 -1.62 -8.80 -12.79
N ILE A 27 -2.05 -8.61 -11.56
CA ILE A 27 -1.16 -8.62 -10.40
C ILE A 27 -0.47 -9.98 -10.26
N GLU A 28 -1.15 -11.07 -10.62
CA GLU A 28 -0.57 -12.41 -10.59
C GLU A 28 0.64 -12.50 -11.51
N GLY A 29 0.52 -12.09 -12.77
CA GLY A 29 1.64 -12.05 -13.71
C GLY A 29 2.77 -11.12 -13.27
N TYR A 30 2.43 -9.99 -12.65
CA TYR A 30 3.42 -9.06 -12.11
C TYR A 30 4.17 -9.66 -10.93
N LEU A 31 3.49 -10.34 -10.02
CA LEU A 31 4.11 -11.02 -8.88
C LEU A 31 4.96 -12.21 -9.34
N ASP A 32 4.51 -12.97 -10.33
CA ASP A 32 5.28 -14.06 -10.94
C ASP A 32 6.60 -13.56 -11.53
N LEU A 33 6.57 -12.40 -12.23
CA LEU A 33 7.79 -11.77 -12.76
C LEU A 33 8.78 -11.33 -11.67
N LEU A 34 8.27 -11.01 -10.49
CA LEU A 34 9.08 -10.70 -9.30
C LEU A 34 9.52 -11.96 -8.53
N GLY A 35 9.00 -13.13 -8.88
CA GLY A 35 9.20 -14.36 -8.14
C GLY A 35 8.59 -14.32 -6.74
N ILE A 36 7.45 -13.65 -6.58
CA ILE A 36 6.79 -13.45 -5.30
C ILE A 36 5.52 -14.30 -5.24
N GLU A 37 5.44 -15.14 -4.23
CA GLU A 37 4.21 -15.76 -3.78
C GLU A 37 3.60 -14.90 -2.66
N PRO A 38 2.45 -14.22 -2.91
CA PRO A 38 1.83 -13.39 -1.88
C PRO A 38 1.30 -14.26 -0.75
N ASN A 39 1.54 -13.85 0.50
CA ASN A 39 0.89 -14.47 1.63
C ASN A 39 -0.60 -14.08 1.69
N SER A 40 -1.39 -14.73 2.57
CA SER A 40 -2.83 -14.48 2.64
C SER A 40 -3.19 -13.05 3.02
N SER A 41 -2.37 -12.35 3.80
CA SER A 41 -2.59 -10.94 4.11
C SER A 41 -2.42 -10.05 2.88
N GLN A 42 -1.39 -10.30 2.09
CA GLN A 42 -1.13 -9.58 0.85
C GLN A 42 -2.22 -9.85 -0.20
N THR A 43 -2.63 -11.11 -0.33
CA THR A 43 -3.76 -11.49 -1.20
C THR A 43 -5.06 -10.79 -0.77
N GLY A 44 -5.33 -10.71 0.52
CA GLY A 44 -6.49 -10.00 1.05
C GLY A 44 -6.48 -8.49 0.71
N ILE A 45 -5.32 -7.84 0.80
CA ILE A 45 -5.17 -6.42 0.40
C ILE A 45 -5.44 -6.24 -1.10
N ILE A 46 -4.85 -7.09 -1.93
CA ILE A 46 -5.03 -7.08 -3.38
C ILE A 46 -6.51 -7.24 -3.75
N ASN A 47 -7.17 -8.24 -3.18
CA ASN A 47 -8.59 -8.51 -3.44
C ASN A 47 -9.49 -7.36 -2.98
N GLY A 48 -9.17 -6.74 -1.84
CA GLY A 48 -9.91 -5.59 -1.35
C GLY A 48 -9.79 -4.37 -2.28
N LEU A 49 -8.59 -4.08 -2.77
CA LEU A 49 -8.37 -2.99 -3.73
C LEU A 49 -8.98 -3.28 -5.10
N ASN A 50 -8.98 -4.53 -5.55
CA ASN A 50 -9.58 -4.93 -6.82
C ASN A 50 -11.11 -4.99 -6.78
N ASN A 51 -11.72 -4.92 -5.61
CA ASN A 51 -13.17 -4.93 -5.49
C ASN A 51 -13.75 -3.54 -5.83
N PRO A 52 -14.61 -3.43 -6.86
CA PRO A 52 -15.17 -2.15 -7.30
C PRO A 52 -16.08 -1.50 -6.25
N LYS A 53 -16.63 -2.29 -5.32
CA LYS A 53 -17.47 -1.79 -4.24
C LYS A 53 -16.69 -0.88 -3.27
N TYR A 54 -15.40 -1.15 -3.08
CA TYR A 54 -14.63 -0.47 -2.06
C TYR A 54 -13.72 0.59 -2.66
N ARG A 55 -13.79 1.77 -2.12
CA ARG A 55 -12.93 2.90 -2.46
C ARG A 55 -11.81 3.10 -1.45
N PHE A 56 -12.05 2.72 -0.22
CA PHE A 56 -11.12 2.84 0.90
C PHE A 56 -10.90 1.49 1.54
N MET A 57 -9.65 1.17 1.78
CA MET A 57 -9.28 -0.07 2.46
C MET A 57 -8.34 0.22 3.62
N CYS A 58 -8.60 -0.39 4.77
CA CYS A 58 -7.76 -0.34 5.95
C CYS A 58 -7.27 -1.75 6.31
N ALA A 59 -5.96 -1.94 6.31
CA ALA A 59 -5.33 -3.24 6.59
C ALA A 59 -4.50 -3.18 7.88
N ALA A 60 -5.02 -3.77 8.94
CA ALA A 60 -4.33 -3.97 10.20
C ALA A 60 -3.52 -5.28 10.13
N VAL A 61 -2.21 -5.16 10.00
CA VAL A 61 -1.32 -6.27 9.65
C VAL A 61 -0.18 -6.37 10.67
N SER A 62 0.06 -7.56 11.18
CA SER A 62 1.16 -7.83 12.12
C SER A 62 2.53 -7.50 11.52
N ARG A 63 3.56 -7.48 12.37
CA ARG A 63 4.94 -7.23 11.93
C ARG A 63 5.44 -8.29 10.94
N ARG A 64 6.42 -7.89 10.11
CA ARG A 64 7.14 -8.74 9.15
C ARG A 64 6.28 -9.42 8.08
N GLN A 65 5.09 -8.90 7.81
CA GLN A 65 4.18 -9.38 6.75
C GLN A 65 4.49 -8.79 5.35
N GLY A 66 5.52 -7.96 5.23
CA GLY A 66 5.87 -7.33 3.95
C GLY A 66 4.92 -6.20 3.53
N LYS A 67 4.35 -5.44 4.50
CA LYS A 67 3.44 -4.31 4.29
C LYS A 67 3.99 -3.29 3.29
N THR A 68 5.14 -2.72 3.60
CA THR A 68 5.80 -1.72 2.76
C THR A 68 6.09 -2.25 1.36
N TYR A 69 6.47 -3.52 1.26
CA TYR A 69 6.78 -4.14 -0.02
C TYR A 69 5.55 -4.27 -0.91
N ILE A 70 4.43 -4.81 -0.38
CA ILE A 70 3.19 -4.92 -1.17
C ILE A 70 2.61 -3.54 -1.51
N ALA A 71 2.69 -2.56 -0.60
CA ALA A 71 2.26 -1.19 -0.87
C ALA A 71 3.01 -0.59 -2.08
N ASN A 72 4.33 -0.77 -2.12
CA ASN A 72 5.16 -0.31 -3.23
C ASN A 72 4.88 -1.06 -4.54
N ILE A 73 4.67 -2.37 -4.50
CA ILE A 73 4.28 -3.16 -5.66
C ILE A 73 2.96 -2.67 -6.24
N LEU A 74 1.95 -2.44 -5.40
CA LEU A 74 0.64 -1.92 -5.83
C LEU A 74 0.77 -0.53 -6.46
N GLY A 75 1.54 0.35 -5.85
CA GLY A 75 1.82 1.67 -6.42
C GLY A 75 2.49 1.59 -7.79
N GLN A 76 3.51 0.75 -7.93
CA GLN A 76 4.17 0.55 -9.21
C GLN A 76 3.24 -0.05 -10.27
N LEU A 77 2.45 -1.06 -9.90
CA LEU A 77 1.52 -1.71 -10.81
C LEU A 77 0.52 -0.72 -11.39
N VAL A 78 -0.05 0.16 -10.56
CA VAL A 78 -0.96 1.23 -11.00
C VAL A 78 -0.24 2.22 -11.92
N SER A 79 1.04 2.51 -11.69
CA SER A 79 1.82 3.40 -12.54
C SER A 79 2.08 2.88 -13.95
N LEU A 80 1.88 1.59 -14.20
CA LEU A 80 1.96 1.02 -15.55
C LEU A 80 0.78 1.43 -16.44
N VAL A 81 -0.34 1.83 -15.85
CA VAL A 81 -1.45 2.43 -16.59
C VAL A 81 -1.07 3.87 -16.95
N PRO A 82 -1.09 4.25 -18.24
CA PRO A 82 -0.72 5.58 -18.68
C PRO A 82 -1.50 6.71 -17.96
N ASN A 83 -0.82 7.81 -17.67
CA ASN A 83 -1.37 9.00 -17.02
C ASN A 83 -1.90 8.75 -15.60
N SER A 84 -1.38 7.74 -14.89
CA SER A 84 -1.75 7.45 -13.51
C SER A 84 -0.84 8.18 -12.53
N HIS A 85 -1.42 8.69 -11.44
CA HIS A 85 -0.71 9.41 -10.41
C HIS A 85 -0.87 8.69 -9.07
N ILE A 86 0.24 8.28 -8.50
CA ILE A 86 0.31 7.50 -7.28
C ILE A 86 1.01 8.30 -6.19
N LEU A 87 0.46 8.27 -4.98
CA LEU A 87 1.06 8.86 -3.79
C LEU A 87 1.28 7.78 -2.74
N LEU A 88 2.53 7.61 -2.33
CA LEU A 88 2.93 6.76 -1.22
C LEU A 88 3.27 7.64 -0.02
N MET A 89 2.42 7.63 1.00
CA MET A 89 2.57 8.41 2.22
C MET A 89 3.20 7.56 3.32
N SER A 90 4.10 8.16 4.06
CA SER A 90 4.78 7.56 5.22
C SER A 90 4.71 8.51 6.42
N PRO A 91 4.94 8.03 7.66
CA PRO A 91 4.94 8.88 8.84
C PRO A 91 5.97 10.02 8.77
N ASN A 92 7.14 9.75 8.23
CA ASN A 92 8.25 10.70 8.18
C ASN A 92 9.11 10.54 6.92
N TYR A 93 10.04 11.49 6.74
CA TYR A 93 10.93 11.54 5.59
C TYR A 93 11.81 10.28 5.43
N SER A 94 12.30 9.72 6.53
CA SER A 94 13.19 8.54 6.47
C SER A 94 12.46 7.30 5.96
N LEU A 95 11.20 7.10 6.37
CA LEU A 95 10.38 6.00 5.86
C LEU A 95 9.97 6.23 4.41
N SER A 96 9.72 7.47 4.00
CA SER A 96 9.44 7.77 2.59
C SER A 96 10.66 7.52 1.69
N GLN A 97 11.88 7.62 2.22
CA GLN A 97 13.10 7.26 1.49
C GLN A 97 13.17 5.76 1.17
N ILE A 98 12.73 4.91 2.10
CA ILE A 98 12.67 3.45 1.87
C ILE A 98 11.76 3.13 0.67
N SER A 99 10.59 3.74 0.61
CA SER A 99 9.68 3.57 -0.54
C SER A 99 10.27 4.11 -1.83
N PHE A 100 10.96 5.24 -1.79
CA PHE A 100 11.60 5.82 -2.97
C PHE A 100 12.69 4.90 -3.54
N ASP A 101 13.54 4.35 -2.68
CA ASP A 101 14.59 3.43 -3.10
C ASP A 101 14.02 2.11 -3.63
N LEU A 102 12.95 1.62 -3.01
CA LEU A 102 12.25 0.41 -3.47
C LEU A 102 11.59 0.61 -4.85
N GLN A 103 10.99 1.77 -5.09
CA GLN A 103 10.44 2.10 -6.41
C GLN A 103 11.53 2.10 -7.49
N ARG A 104 12.69 2.68 -7.20
CA ARG A 104 13.83 2.64 -8.12
C ARG A 104 14.29 1.23 -8.43
N GLN A 105 14.31 0.33 -7.43
CA GLN A 105 14.66 -1.07 -7.63
C GLN A 105 13.64 -1.79 -8.52
N LEU A 106 12.36 -1.58 -8.30
CA LEU A 106 11.28 -2.15 -9.12
C LEU A 106 11.34 -1.64 -10.56
N ILE A 107 11.52 -0.33 -10.74
CA ILE A 107 11.67 0.31 -12.06
C ILE A 107 12.84 -0.30 -12.83
N LYS A 108 13.99 -0.45 -12.17
CA LYS A 108 15.16 -1.08 -12.75
C LYS A 108 14.92 -2.56 -13.10
N HIS A 109 14.23 -3.29 -12.22
CA HIS A 109 13.92 -4.71 -12.43
C HIS A 109 13.07 -4.93 -13.69
N PHE A 110 12.09 -4.05 -13.94
CA PHE A 110 11.21 -4.12 -15.11
C PHE A 110 11.72 -3.33 -16.33
N ASP A 111 12.90 -2.72 -16.24
CA ASP A 111 13.49 -1.88 -17.30
C ASP A 111 12.50 -0.78 -17.79
N LEU A 112 11.82 -0.13 -16.84
CA LEU A 112 10.88 0.93 -17.15
C LEU A 112 11.60 2.22 -17.51
N GLU A 113 11.12 2.90 -18.55
CA GLU A 113 11.69 4.16 -18.98
C GLU A 113 11.25 5.32 -18.08
N VAL A 114 12.24 6.00 -17.50
CA VAL A 114 12.06 7.14 -16.59
C VAL A 114 12.39 8.44 -17.30
N ILE A 115 11.45 9.40 -17.30
CA ILE A 115 11.67 10.76 -17.81
C ILE A 115 12.32 11.64 -16.74
N ARG A 116 11.91 11.47 -15.47
CA ARG A 116 12.39 12.25 -14.34
C ARG A 116 12.52 11.41 -13.09
N ASP A 117 13.66 11.51 -12.45
CA ASP A 117 13.94 10.97 -11.13
C ASP A 117 14.47 12.09 -10.24
N ASN A 118 13.62 12.60 -9.34
CA ASN A 118 13.96 13.70 -8.45
C ASN A 118 14.02 13.18 -7.01
N ALA A 119 15.24 12.93 -6.54
CA ALA A 119 15.48 12.44 -5.18
C ALA A 119 15.15 13.45 -4.08
N LYS A 120 15.23 14.76 -4.36
CA LYS A 120 14.91 15.81 -3.39
C LYS A 120 13.42 15.86 -3.10
N ASP A 121 12.62 15.88 -4.17
CA ASP A 121 11.16 15.96 -4.09
C ASP A 121 10.50 14.57 -4.01
N LYS A 122 11.31 13.49 -4.11
CA LYS A 122 10.89 12.09 -4.16
C LYS A 122 9.76 11.84 -5.16
N VAL A 123 10.00 12.21 -6.40
CA VAL A 123 9.08 12.05 -7.53
C VAL A 123 9.78 11.31 -8.65
N ILE A 124 9.12 10.29 -9.17
CA ILE A 124 9.54 9.56 -10.36
C ILE A 124 8.44 9.73 -11.42
N GLU A 125 8.82 10.15 -12.62
CA GLU A 125 7.94 10.28 -13.78
C GLU A 125 8.35 9.24 -14.83
N LEU A 126 7.40 8.41 -15.25
CA LEU A 126 7.61 7.38 -16.27
C LEU A 126 7.28 7.93 -17.66
N SER A 127 7.81 7.29 -18.71
CA SER A 127 7.59 7.70 -20.12
C SER A 127 6.12 7.61 -20.56
N ASN A 128 5.27 6.86 -19.83
CA ASN A 128 3.83 6.80 -20.05
C ASN A 128 3.03 7.93 -19.37
N ASN A 129 3.70 8.99 -18.93
CA ASN A 129 3.16 10.15 -18.18
C ASN A 129 2.63 9.81 -16.77
N SER A 130 2.91 8.64 -16.25
CA SER A 130 2.55 8.31 -14.87
C SER A 130 3.58 8.86 -13.90
N THR A 131 3.14 9.19 -12.69
CA THR A 131 4.00 9.68 -11.62
C THR A 131 3.84 8.86 -10.36
N ILE A 132 4.95 8.56 -9.71
CA ILE A 132 4.99 7.97 -8.37
C ILE A 132 5.66 8.99 -7.46
N ARG A 133 4.91 9.49 -6.48
CA ARG A 133 5.37 10.47 -5.51
C ARG A 133 5.37 9.85 -4.12
N MET A 134 6.42 10.11 -3.35
CA MET A 134 6.50 9.76 -1.94
C MET A 134 6.36 11.03 -1.11
N GLY A 135 5.51 10.96 -0.10
CA GLY A 135 5.26 12.04 0.85
C GLY A 135 5.35 11.60 2.29
N SER A 136 5.37 12.57 3.18
CA SER A 136 5.23 12.34 4.62
C SER A 136 4.10 13.17 5.20
N VAL A 137 3.49 12.68 6.28
CA VAL A 137 2.37 13.36 6.92
C VAL A 137 2.76 14.78 7.37
N ASN A 138 4.00 14.95 7.85
CA ASN A 138 4.49 16.26 8.29
C ASN A 138 4.70 17.28 7.16
N GLN A 139 4.65 16.84 5.90
CA GLN A 139 4.87 17.67 4.72
C GLN A 139 3.75 17.47 3.69
N VAL A 140 2.52 17.25 4.14
CA VAL A 140 1.38 16.96 3.26
C VAL A 140 1.13 18.05 2.22
N ASP A 141 1.36 19.32 2.55
CA ASP A 141 1.18 20.44 1.63
C ASP A 141 2.07 20.35 0.37
N SER A 142 3.18 19.63 0.45
CA SER A 142 4.09 19.44 -0.69
C SER A 142 3.54 18.47 -1.75
N VAL A 143 2.53 17.68 -1.41
CA VAL A 143 1.98 16.62 -2.28
C VAL A 143 0.54 16.87 -2.71
N VAL A 144 -0.11 17.92 -2.22
CA VAL A 144 -1.43 18.37 -2.69
C VAL A 144 -1.33 19.07 -4.05
N GLY A 145 -2.47 19.29 -4.70
CA GLY A 145 -2.55 20.03 -5.98
C GLY A 145 -2.45 19.15 -7.23
N ARG A 146 -2.62 17.81 -7.06
CA ARG A 146 -2.79 16.85 -8.16
C ARG A 146 -3.95 15.92 -7.86
N SER A 147 -4.58 15.39 -8.90
CA SER A 147 -5.54 14.27 -8.77
C SER A 147 -4.75 12.97 -8.72
N TYR A 148 -4.98 12.17 -7.69
CA TYR A 148 -4.36 10.85 -7.53
C TYR A 148 -5.31 9.72 -7.90
N ASP A 149 -4.77 8.68 -8.52
CA ASP A 149 -5.48 7.43 -8.79
C ASP A 149 -5.40 6.48 -7.59
N LEU A 150 -4.28 6.50 -6.88
CA LEU A 150 -4.04 5.70 -5.67
C LEU A 150 -3.24 6.50 -4.65
N ILE A 151 -3.74 6.51 -3.42
CA ILE A 151 -2.99 6.99 -2.25
C ILE A 151 -2.80 5.81 -1.30
N ILE A 152 -1.57 5.56 -0.87
CA ILE A 152 -1.27 4.54 0.13
C ILE A 152 -0.60 5.21 1.33
N PHE A 153 -1.17 5.01 2.52
CA PHE A 153 -0.54 5.34 3.79
C PHE A 153 0.11 4.09 4.37
N ASP A 154 1.43 4.01 4.29
CA ASP A 154 2.21 2.95 4.94
C ASP A 154 2.55 3.38 6.37
N GLU A 155 2.50 2.43 7.31
CA GLU A 155 2.70 2.63 8.75
C GLU A 155 1.79 3.75 9.31
N ALA A 156 0.54 3.78 8.87
CA ALA A 156 -0.43 4.84 9.15
C ALA A 156 -0.67 5.09 10.64
N ALA A 157 -0.59 4.06 11.49
CA ALA A 157 -0.83 4.19 12.93
C ALA A 157 0.31 4.87 13.70
N LEU A 158 1.48 5.12 13.08
CA LEU A 158 2.64 5.69 13.77
C LEU A 158 2.53 7.20 14.00
N VAL A 159 1.70 7.91 13.23
CA VAL A 159 1.48 9.35 13.36
C VAL A 159 0.00 9.66 13.21
N ASP A 160 -0.43 10.81 13.68
CA ASP A 160 -1.78 11.32 13.40
C ASP A 160 -1.81 11.90 11.97
N GLY A 161 -2.48 11.18 11.08
CA GLY A 161 -2.65 11.55 9.68
C GLY A 161 -4.10 11.88 9.31
N LYS A 162 -5.01 11.99 10.30
CA LYS A 162 -6.44 12.17 10.04
C LYS A 162 -6.73 13.44 9.25
N ASP A 163 -6.19 14.56 9.68
CA ASP A 163 -6.39 15.84 9.00
C ASP A 163 -5.64 15.89 7.67
N ALA A 164 -4.43 15.32 7.61
CA ALA A 164 -3.68 15.19 6.37
C ALA A 164 -4.50 14.42 5.30
N PHE A 165 -5.17 13.36 5.70
CA PHE A 165 -6.04 12.64 4.76
C PHE A 165 -7.35 13.39 4.51
N ASN A 166 -8.16 13.66 5.53
CA ASN A 166 -9.54 14.15 5.35
C ASN A 166 -9.58 15.54 4.71
N ILE A 167 -8.65 16.43 5.06
CA ILE A 167 -8.65 17.83 4.62
C ILE A 167 -7.81 18.01 3.36
N ALA A 168 -6.59 17.48 3.34
CA ALA A 168 -5.65 17.74 2.26
C ALA A 168 -5.73 16.73 1.12
N LEU A 169 -5.75 15.43 1.41
CA LEU A 169 -5.59 14.38 0.39
C LEU A 169 -6.90 13.78 -0.11
N ARG A 170 -7.93 13.68 0.75
CA ARG A 170 -9.23 13.15 0.32
C ARG A 170 -9.82 13.88 -0.89
N PRO A 171 -9.75 15.22 -0.99
CA PRO A 171 -10.21 15.95 -2.17
C PRO A 171 -9.43 15.65 -3.46
N THR A 172 -8.18 15.17 -3.35
CA THR A 172 -7.36 14.82 -4.52
C THR A 172 -7.73 13.47 -5.15
N LEU A 173 -8.56 12.68 -4.48
CA LEU A 173 -9.18 11.46 -4.99
C LEU A 173 -10.49 11.79 -5.70
N ASP A 174 -10.41 12.62 -6.75
CA ASP A 174 -11.55 13.17 -7.47
C ASP A 174 -11.96 12.35 -8.71
N LYS A 175 -11.16 11.36 -9.07
CA LYS A 175 -11.48 10.42 -10.16
C LYS A 175 -12.40 9.30 -9.65
N GLU A 176 -13.31 8.84 -10.50
CA GLU A 176 -14.33 7.84 -10.17
C GLU A 176 -13.75 6.55 -9.54
N ASN A 177 -12.63 6.07 -10.09
CA ASN A 177 -11.98 4.82 -9.65
C ASN A 177 -10.77 5.05 -8.73
N SER A 178 -10.59 6.26 -8.21
CA SER A 178 -9.49 6.55 -7.30
C SER A 178 -9.70 5.90 -5.94
N LYS A 179 -8.62 5.38 -5.36
CA LYS A 179 -8.65 4.60 -4.11
C LYS A 179 -7.61 5.06 -3.10
N ALA A 180 -7.86 4.73 -1.83
CA ALA A 180 -6.88 4.86 -0.77
C ALA A 180 -6.75 3.56 0.02
N LEU A 181 -5.50 3.22 0.37
CA LEU A 181 -5.13 2.12 1.24
C LEU A 181 -4.41 2.67 2.47
N PHE A 182 -4.87 2.27 3.64
CA PHE A 182 -4.23 2.54 4.93
C PHE A 182 -3.71 1.22 5.46
N ILE A 183 -2.40 1.10 5.65
CA ILE A 183 -1.78 -0.14 6.11
C ILE A 183 -0.85 0.13 7.28
N SER A 184 -0.99 -0.63 8.35
CA SER A 184 -0.15 -0.51 9.54
C SER A 184 -0.26 -1.71 10.47
N THR A 185 0.71 -1.84 11.36
CA THR A 185 0.50 -2.53 12.63
C THR A 185 -0.30 -1.61 13.54
N PRO A 186 -1.33 -2.09 14.26
CA PRO A 186 -2.12 -1.28 15.19
C PRO A 186 -1.28 -0.63 16.29
N ARG A 187 -1.76 0.50 16.82
CA ARG A 187 -1.17 1.24 17.94
C ARG A 187 -2.26 1.69 18.92
N GLY A 188 -2.98 0.70 19.50
CA GLY A 188 -4.12 0.97 20.37
C GLY A 188 -5.39 1.38 19.60
N ARG A 189 -6.46 1.70 20.33
CA ARG A 189 -7.78 2.02 19.79
C ARG A 189 -8.04 3.50 19.54
N ASN A 190 -7.34 4.38 20.26
CA ASN A 190 -7.66 5.80 20.32
C ASN A 190 -6.85 6.61 19.30
N ASN A 191 -6.91 6.22 18.04
CA ASN A 191 -6.25 6.92 16.94
C ASN A 191 -7.05 6.79 15.62
N TRP A 192 -6.68 7.61 14.66
CA TRP A 192 -7.33 7.69 13.37
C TRP A 192 -7.27 6.38 12.55
N PHE A 193 -6.18 5.60 12.67
CA PHE A 193 -6.05 4.32 11.98
C PHE A 193 -7.07 3.31 12.51
N ALA A 194 -7.25 3.24 13.83
CA ALA A 194 -8.28 2.41 14.44
C ALA A 194 -9.69 2.85 14.01
N GLU A 195 -9.96 4.16 14.00
CA GLU A 195 -11.24 4.71 13.51
C GLU A 195 -11.50 4.25 12.07
N PHE A 196 -10.51 4.39 11.17
CA PHE A 196 -10.64 4.00 9.77
C PHE A 196 -10.80 2.49 9.61
N PHE A 197 -10.10 1.71 10.42
CA PHE A 197 -10.26 0.26 10.43
C PHE A 197 -11.70 -0.17 10.78
N TYR A 198 -12.29 0.44 11.79
CA TYR A 198 -13.67 0.10 12.19
C TYR A 198 -14.73 0.57 11.19
N ARG A 199 -14.45 1.55 10.35
CA ARG A 199 -15.36 1.94 9.24
C ARG A 199 -15.64 0.79 8.29
N GLY A 200 -14.68 -0.09 8.03
CA GLY A 200 -14.86 -1.26 7.15
C GLY A 200 -15.87 -2.29 7.64
N PHE A 201 -16.33 -2.18 8.90
CA PHE A 201 -17.34 -3.05 9.50
C PHE A 201 -18.67 -2.31 9.75
N SER A 202 -18.75 -1.06 9.40
CA SER A 202 -19.94 -0.22 9.62
C SER A 202 -20.75 -0.06 8.34
N GLU A 203 -22.06 -0.26 8.43
CA GLU A 203 -22.98 -0.03 7.32
C GLU A 203 -23.07 1.46 6.91
N GLU A 204 -22.64 2.37 7.79
CA GLU A 204 -22.58 3.80 7.49
C GLU A 204 -21.48 4.14 6.47
N PHE A 205 -20.49 3.24 6.28
CA PHE A 205 -19.36 3.44 5.39
C PHE A 205 -19.27 2.33 4.33
N PRO A 206 -20.24 2.23 3.40
CA PRO A 206 -20.31 1.10 2.46
C PRO A 206 -19.15 1.04 1.46
N GLU A 207 -18.41 2.14 1.28
CA GLU A 207 -17.23 2.21 0.42
C GLU A 207 -15.92 1.75 1.11
N TRP A 208 -16.00 1.38 2.40
CA TRP A 208 -14.85 0.96 3.19
C TRP A 208 -14.78 -0.56 3.31
N ALA A 209 -13.56 -1.09 3.27
CA ALA A 209 -13.26 -2.46 3.62
C ALA A 209 -12.11 -2.49 4.62
N SER A 210 -12.12 -3.47 5.50
CA SER A 210 -11.02 -3.67 6.45
C SER A 210 -10.59 -5.12 6.51
N LEU A 211 -9.29 -5.30 6.70
CA LEU A 211 -8.62 -6.58 6.83
C LEU A 211 -7.77 -6.58 8.10
N ARG A 212 -7.82 -7.67 8.85
CA ARG A 212 -6.88 -7.96 9.93
C ARG A 212 -6.09 -9.21 9.59
N ALA A 213 -4.76 -9.13 9.71
CA ALA A 213 -3.87 -10.27 9.51
C ALA A 213 -2.89 -10.42 10.67
N THR A 214 -2.83 -11.61 11.25
CA THR A 214 -1.98 -11.96 12.38
C THR A 214 -0.69 -12.64 11.92
N TYR A 215 0.19 -13.00 12.83
CA TYR A 215 1.41 -13.74 12.50
C TYR A 215 1.12 -15.12 11.89
N HIS A 216 -0.07 -15.68 12.10
CA HIS A 216 -0.44 -16.98 11.53
C HIS A 216 -0.44 -16.97 9.99
N GLU A 217 -0.69 -15.84 9.37
CA GLU A 217 -0.65 -15.65 7.93
C GLU A 217 0.76 -15.38 7.38
N ASN A 218 1.78 -15.36 8.27
CA ASN A 218 3.16 -15.10 7.86
C ASN A 218 4.00 -16.38 7.78
N PRO A 219 4.23 -16.93 6.59
CA PRO A 219 5.00 -18.16 6.43
C PRO A 219 6.50 -18.01 6.73
N ARG A 220 6.98 -16.78 6.95
CA ARG A 220 8.40 -16.49 7.24
C ARG A 220 8.75 -16.51 8.73
N LEU A 221 7.75 -16.54 9.60
CA LEU A 221 7.96 -16.62 11.04
C LEU A 221 7.97 -18.08 11.49
N SER A 222 9.06 -18.48 12.12
CA SER A 222 9.17 -19.82 12.71
C SER A 222 8.50 -19.89 14.09
N GLU A 223 8.21 -21.10 14.54
CA GLU A 223 7.69 -21.32 15.90
C GLU A 223 8.67 -20.82 16.98
N SER A 224 9.98 -20.90 16.70
CA SER A 224 11.03 -20.38 17.60
C SER A 224 11.00 -18.86 17.69
N ASP A 225 10.78 -18.12 16.58
CA ASP A 225 10.65 -16.66 16.58
C ASP A 225 9.44 -16.23 17.43
N ILE A 226 8.34 -16.94 17.31
CA ILE A 226 7.12 -16.67 18.09
C ILE A 226 7.33 -16.98 19.58
N ALA A 227 7.99 -18.11 19.90
CA ALA A 227 8.28 -18.48 21.27
C ALA A 227 9.22 -17.47 21.96
N GLU A 228 10.22 -16.96 21.23
CA GLU A 228 11.13 -15.91 21.71
C GLU A 228 10.38 -14.58 21.95
N ALA A 229 9.55 -14.17 20.99
CA ALA A 229 8.76 -12.96 21.13
C ALA A 229 7.84 -13.02 22.38
N LYS A 230 7.17 -14.14 22.60
CA LYS A 230 6.32 -14.35 23.80
C LYS A 230 7.09 -14.33 25.12
N LYS A 231 8.38 -14.65 25.13
CA LYS A 231 9.23 -14.58 26.33
C LYS A 231 9.73 -13.17 26.64
N THR A 232 9.93 -12.37 25.58
CA THR A 232 10.58 -11.06 25.67
C THR A 232 9.61 -9.90 25.73
N MET A 233 8.36 -10.10 25.30
CA MET A 233 7.31 -9.09 25.26
C MET A 233 6.25 -9.35 26.32
N SER A 234 5.60 -8.30 26.77
CA SER A 234 4.35 -8.44 27.51
C SER A 234 3.26 -9.01 26.60
N GLU A 235 2.23 -9.60 27.18
CA GLU A 235 1.10 -10.14 26.43
C GLU A 235 0.47 -9.10 25.50
N ALA A 236 0.35 -7.88 25.98
CA ALA A 236 -0.22 -6.80 25.21
C ALA A 236 0.66 -6.37 24.03
N GLU A 237 1.97 -6.22 24.23
CA GLU A 237 2.90 -5.96 23.14
C GLU A 237 2.86 -7.08 22.09
N PHE A 238 2.84 -8.34 22.54
CA PHE A 238 2.71 -9.46 21.62
C PHE A 238 1.40 -9.41 20.83
N ASN A 239 0.29 -9.14 21.49
CA ASN A 239 -1.01 -9.06 20.84
C ASN A 239 -1.04 -7.91 19.82
N GLN A 240 -0.49 -6.74 20.15
CA GLN A 240 -0.39 -5.64 19.20
C GLN A 240 0.47 -6.00 17.98
N GLU A 241 1.70 -6.45 18.22
CA GLU A 241 2.71 -6.57 17.18
C GLU A 241 2.53 -7.84 16.31
N TYR A 242 2.06 -8.93 16.92
CA TYR A 242 1.93 -10.23 16.25
C TYR A 242 0.49 -10.67 15.97
N MET A 243 -0.47 -10.22 16.78
CA MET A 243 -1.88 -10.53 16.55
C MET A 243 -2.64 -9.38 15.87
N ALA A 244 -1.96 -8.27 15.55
CA ALA A 244 -2.56 -7.06 15.02
C ALA A 244 -3.80 -6.62 15.83
N ASP A 245 -3.68 -6.67 17.17
CA ASP A 245 -4.76 -6.32 18.07
C ASP A 245 -4.74 -4.83 18.40
N PHE A 246 -5.92 -4.23 18.42
CA PHE A 246 -6.12 -2.84 18.84
C PHE A 246 -6.31 -2.68 20.36
N ASN A 247 -6.47 -3.79 21.09
CA ASN A 247 -6.78 -3.81 22.51
C ASN A 247 -5.52 -3.70 23.38
N VAL A 248 -4.60 -2.84 23.03
CA VAL A 248 -3.39 -2.64 23.80
C VAL A 248 -3.55 -1.41 24.68
N PHE A 249 -3.73 -1.69 25.95
CA PHE A 249 -3.74 -0.77 27.10
C PHE A 249 -4.50 0.56 26.98
N GLU A 250 -5.44 0.68 27.83
CA GLU A 250 -5.68 1.91 28.59
C GLU A 250 -4.88 1.86 29.90
#